data_640cdc3b7748dcc2dd73eff992efcd61
#
_entry.id   640cdc3b7748dcc2dd73eff992efcd61
#
_cell.length_a   1.000
_cell.length_b   1.000
_cell.length_c   1.000
_cell.angle_alpha   90.00
_cell.angle_beta   90.00
_cell.angle_gamma   90.00
#
_symmetry.space_group_name_H-M   'P 1'
#
loop_
_entity.id
_entity.type
_entity.pdbx_description
1 polymer ?
#
loop_
_entity_poly.entity_id
_entity_poly.type
_entity_poly.pdbx_seq_one_letter_code
_entity_poly.pdbx_strand_id
1 'polypeptide(L)'
;MYEKPSAPRPVGGVIDDAIKLYRESFRRCAPIGVLGAMVSTAFDLMVIELAHREGLPLTSLEALVRVYQEPPVMALNLLQIVLLLALFGALIVTQNAVSNGEPEPLVIQALGVGFARLGRCVIAAVISMVLILVGCLLIVPGIYLSGILSLWPIAMYVDDAGAIQSLDASRRIIRGNWWHASTVLAVAMLIALAFSMFAGFVAGVIQLVSGAGAAGQSMVQIIGAAANVFLLPMLPAAMIALANDVKQRQRLAGAPR
;
A
#
# COMPACT_ATOMS: atom_id res chain seq x y z
N MET A 1 -20.96 10.37 -6.34
CA MET A 1 -21.09 8.98 -5.87
C MET A 1 -20.36 8.08 -6.83
N TYR A 2 -19.45 7.23 -6.32
CA TYR A 2 -18.70 6.30 -7.17
C TYR A 2 -19.67 5.24 -7.73
N GLU A 3 -19.68 5.09 -9.03
CA GLU A 3 -20.42 4.03 -9.71
C GLU A 3 -19.42 3.07 -10.34
N LYS A 4 -19.59 1.78 -10.07
CA LYS A 4 -18.78 0.75 -10.72
C LYS A 4 -18.94 0.87 -12.22
N PRO A 5 -17.82 0.93 -12.98
CA PRO A 5 -17.90 0.93 -14.43
C PRO A 5 -18.67 -0.29 -14.94
N SER A 6 -19.58 -0.08 -15.90
CA SER A 6 -20.34 -1.17 -16.53
C SER A 6 -19.57 -1.87 -17.66
N ALA A 7 -18.49 -1.26 -18.15
CA ALA A 7 -17.67 -1.76 -19.25
C ALA A 7 -16.16 -1.61 -18.95
N PRO A 8 -15.29 -2.45 -19.53
CA PRO A 8 -13.84 -2.33 -19.43
C PRO A 8 -13.36 -0.96 -19.89
N ARG A 9 -12.37 -0.41 -19.18
CA ARG A 9 -11.82 0.92 -19.45
C ARG A 9 -10.35 0.87 -19.86
N PRO A 10 -9.85 1.84 -20.63
CA PRO A 10 -8.42 2.00 -20.87
C PRO A 10 -7.71 2.36 -19.54
N VAL A 11 -6.37 2.25 -19.52
CA VAL A 11 -5.55 2.51 -18.33
C VAL A 11 -5.92 3.82 -17.64
N GLY A 12 -6.01 4.94 -18.40
CA GLY A 12 -6.40 6.23 -17.85
C GLY A 12 -7.77 6.22 -17.19
N GLY A 13 -8.76 5.53 -17.79
CA GLY A 13 -10.10 5.41 -17.22
C GLY A 13 -10.11 4.62 -15.90
N VAL A 14 -9.26 3.59 -15.76
CA VAL A 14 -9.13 2.85 -14.50
C VAL A 14 -8.47 3.73 -13.41
N ILE A 15 -7.48 4.55 -13.80
CA ILE A 15 -6.86 5.52 -12.88
C ILE A 15 -7.86 6.59 -12.45
N ASP A 16 -8.69 7.11 -13.36
CA ASP A 16 -9.76 8.05 -13.02
C ASP A 16 -10.76 7.44 -12.04
N ASP A 17 -11.12 6.16 -12.23
CA ASP A 17 -12.00 5.44 -11.31
C ASP A 17 -11.35 5.23 -9.94
N ALA A 18 -10.05 4.93 -9.91
CA ALA A 18 -9.27 4.83 -8.67
C ALA A 18 -9.26 6.16 -7.91
N ILE A 19 -9.05 7.29 -8.62
CA ILE A 19 -9.06 8.63 -8.02
C ILE A 19 -10.45 8.99 -7.49
N LYS A 20 -11.52 8.65 -8.23
CA LYS A 20 -12.90 8.87 -7.77
C LYS A 20 -13.19 8.06 -6.51
N LEU A 21 -12.86 6.76 -6.51
CA LEU A 21 -13.04 5.89 -5.35
C LEU A 21 -12.24 6.41 -4.15
N TYR A 22 -10.98 6.79 -4.37
CA TYR A 22 -10.13 7.39 -3.34
C TYR A 22 -10.77 8.64 -2.73
N ARG A 23 -11.23 9.59 -3.55
CA ARG A 23 -11.83 10.85 -3.09
C ARG A 23 -13.10 10.62 -2.28
N GLU A 24 -13.96 9.72 -2.70
CA GLU A 24 -15.21 9.41 -2.00
C GLU A 24 -14.99 8.66 -0.70
N SER A 25 -14.04 7.72 -0.68
CA SER A 25 -13.71 6.94 0.51
C SER A 25 -12.76 7.66 1.48
N PHE A 26 -12.11 8.76 1.06
CA PHE A 26 -11.04 9.41 1.81
C PHE A 26 -11.46 9.78 3.23
N ARG A 27 -12.64 10.39 3.39
CA ARG A 27 -13.14 10.81 4.71
C ARG A 27 -13.22 9.64 5.71
N ARG A 28 -13.51 8.44 5.24
CA ARG A 28 -13.59 7.22 6.06
C ARG A 28 -12.25 6.53 6.24
N CYS A 29 -11.41 6.62 5.23
CA CYS A 29 -10.07 6.04 5.25
C CYS A 29 -9.07 6.92 6.03
N ALA A 30 -9.30 8.24 6.12
CA ALA A 30 -8.41 9.17 6.80
C ALA A 30 -8.07 8.79 8.25
N PRO A 31 -9.01 8.35 9.12
CA PRO A 31 -8.66 7.91 10.46
C PRO A 31 -7.70 6.70 10.46
N ILE A 32 -7.89 5.75 9.53
CA ILE A 32 -6.98 4.60 9.38
C ILE A 32 -5.62 5.09 8.85
N GLY A 33 -5.62 6.05 7.92
CA GLY A 33 -4.40 6.71 7.44
C GLY A 33 -3.64 7.42 8.55
N VAL A 34 -4.34 8.12 9.46
CA VAL A 34 -3.74 8.77 10.63
C VAL A 34 -3.11 7.72 11.56
N LEU A 35 -3.79 6.60 11.82
CA LEU A 35 -3.20 5.51 12.61
C LEU A 35 -1.93 4.97 11.93
N GLY A 36 -1.94 4.79 10.61
CA GLY A 36 -0.76 4.38 9.86
C GLY A 36 0.39 5.38 9.95
N ALA A 37 0.09 6.68 9.84
CA ALA A 37 1.07 7.74 10.03
C ALA A 37 1.65 7.76 11.46
N MET A 38 0.79 7.58 12.46
CA MET A 38 1.24 7.49 13.87
C MET A 38 2.16 6.29 14.09
N VAL A 39 1.80 5.11 13.54
CA VAL A 39 2.65 3.92 13.59
C VAL A 39 4.00 4.24 12.94
N SER A 40 4.03 4.73 11.70
CA SER A 40 5.28 5.03 11.00
C SER A 40 6.13 6.03 11.77
N THR A 41 5.56 7.16 12.21
CA THR A 41 6.29 8.19 12.96
C THR A 41 6.84 7.66 14.30
N ALA A 42 6.06 6.85 15.02
CA ALA A 42 6.52 6.27 16.28
C ALA A 42 7.75 5.36 16.07
N PHE A 43 7.74 4.55 15.01
CA PHE A 43 8.87 3.70 14.66
C PHE A 43 10.07 4.51 14.19
N ASP A 44 9.89 5.55 13.39
CA ASP A 44 10.97 6.44 12.96
C ASP A 44 11.65 7.10 14.17
N LEU A 45 10.87 7.57 15.14
CA LEU A 45 11.39 8.15 16.39
C LEU A 45 12.17 7.12 17.21
N MET A 46 11.67 5.88 17.31
CA MET A 46 12.40 4.81 18.01
C MET A 46 13.72 4.48 17.35
N VAL A 47 13.78 4.44 16.01
CA VAL A 47 15.01 4.22 15.25
C VAL A 47 16.01 5.35 15.47
N ILE A 48 15.54 6.62 15.43
CA ILE A 48 16.38 7.80 15.69
C ILE A 48 16.95 7.76 17.10
N GLU A 49 16.12 7.46 18.10
CA GLU A 49 16.57 7.38 19.50
C GLU A 49 17.59 6.26 19.70
N LEU A 50 17.38 5.09 19.07
CA LEU A 50 18.33 3.98 19.16
C LEU A 50 19.66 4.33 18.49
N ALA A 51 19.62 4.98 17.32
CA ALA A 51 20.83 5.44 16.65
C ALA A 51 21.63 6.44 17.47
N HIS A 52 20.93 7.37 18.17
CA HIS A 52 21.58 8.31 19.09
C HIS A 52 22.26 7.60 20.27
N ARG A 53 21.63 6.59 20.85
CA ARG A 53 22.22 5.79 21.96
C ARG A 53 23.47 5.04 21.54
N GLU A 54 23.50 4.53 20.32
CA GLU A 54 24.65 3.82 19.75
C GLU A 54 25.72 4.78 19.18
N GLY A 55 25.50 6.11 19.25
CA GLY A 55 26.43 7.10 18.72
C GLY A 55 26.60 7.06 17.20
N LEU A 56 25.62 6.51 16.48
CA LEU A 56 25.68 6.36 15.03
C LEU A 56 25.15 7.63 14.35
N PRO A 57 25.95 8.30 13.49
CA PRO A 57 25.47 9.46 12.75
C PRO A 57 24.50 9.01 11.64
N LEU A 58 23.26 9.48 11.67
CA LEU A 58 22.25 9.20 10.62
C LEU A 58 22.49 9.99 9.31
N THR A 59 23.67 10.56 9.13
CA THR A 59 24.01 11.44 7.99
C THR A 59 24.62 10.71 6.80
N SER A 60 25.08 9.46 6.98
CA SER A 60 25.68 8.66 5.92
C SER A 60 24.85 7.41 5.61
N LEU A 61 24.85 7.00 4.34
CA LEU A 61 24.16 5.78 3.92
C LEU A 61 24.70 4.54 4.67
N GLU A 62 26.01 4.49 4.94
CA GLU A 62 26.63 3.39 5.67
C GLU A 62 26.12 3.30 7.11
N ALA A 63 25.99 4.44 7.80
CA ALA A 63 25.44 4.47 9.15
C ALA A 63 23.97 4.04 9.18
N LEU A 64 23.15 4.51 8.21
CA LEU A 64 21.77 4.05 8.08
C LEU A 64 21.71 2.52 7.92
N VAL A 65 22.50 1.95 7.00
CA VAL A 65 22.54 0.50 6.80
C VAL A 65 22.91 -0.23 8.09
N ARG A 66 23.89 0.25 8.85
CA ARG A 66 24.29 -0.34 10.15
C ARG A 66 23.14 -0.31 11.15
N VAL A 67 22.46 0.86 11.31
CA VAL A 67 21.32 1.00 12.23
C VAL A 67 20.21 0.00 11.88
N TYR A 68 19.88 -0.13 10.58
CA TYR A 68 18.85 -1.07 10.14
C TYR A 68 19.27 -2.56 10.23
N GLN A 69 20.54 -2.86 10.42
CA GLN A 69 21.04 -4.22 10.69
C GLN A 69 21.03 -4.58 12.18
N GLU A 70 20.83 -3.61 13.08
CA GLU A 70 20.71 -3.88 14.50
C GLU A 70 19.48 -4.75 14.80
N PRO A 71 19.61 -5.87 15.57
CA PRO A 71 18.51 -6.78 15.83
C PRO A 71 17.25 -6.10 16.39
N PRO A 72 17.33 -5.14 17.35
CA PRO A 72 16.13 -4.48 17.83
C PRO A 72 15.46 -3.61 16.77
N VAL A 73 16.21 -2.96 15.88
CA VAL A 73 15.65 -2.17 14.76
C VAL A 73 14.98 -3.08 13.74
N MET A 74 15.59 -4.23 13.43
CA MET A 74 14.97 -5.22 12.55
C MET A 74 13.64 -5.74 13.13
N ALA A 75 13.59 -6.05 14.42
CA ALA A 75 12.37 -6.48 15.09
C ALA A 75 11.29 -5.40 15.06
N LEU A 76 11.66 -4.14 15.32
CA LEU A 76 10.75 -2.99 15.21
C LEU A 76 10.21 -2.83 13.78
N ASN A 77 11.06 -2.89 12.77
CA ASN A 77 10.63 -2.79 11.36
C ASN A 77 9.67 -3.92 10.98
N LEU A 78 9.94 -5.16 11.41
CA LEU A 78 9.01 -6.27 11.17
C LEU A 78 7.66 -6.02 11.84
N LEU A 79 7.64 -5.53 13.08
CA LEU A 79 6.41 -5.18 13.77
C LEU A 79 5.65 -4.06 13.04
N GLN A 80 6.35 -3.02 12.58
CA GLN A 80 5.77 -1.93 11.78
C GLN A 80 5.11 -2.48 10.52
N ILE A 81 5.81 -3.31 9.73
CA ILE A 81 5.29 -3.92 8.51
C ILE A 81 4.03 -4.71 8.81
N VAL A 82 4.02 -5.51 9.87
CA VAL A 82 2.86 -6.32 10.28
C VAL A 82 1.66 -5.43 10.64
N LEU A 83 1.88 -4.36 11.39
CA LEU A 83 0.82 -3.39 11.73
C LEU A 83 0.28 -2.68 10.48
N LEU A 84 1.17 -2.22 9.59
CA LEU A 84 0.76 -1.57 8.34
C LEU A 84 -0.01 -2.52 7.41
N LEU A 85 0.31 -3.81 7.39
CA LEU A 85 -0.46 -4.81 6.64
C LEU A 85 -1.89 -4.94 7.17
N ALA A 86 -2.10 -4.90 8.50
CA ALA A 86 -3.44 -4.92 9.09
C ALA A 86 -4.24 -3.66 8.71
N LEU A 87 -3.60 -2.47 8.78
CA LEU A 87 -4.21 -1.20 8.39
C LEU A 87 -4.54 -1.17 6.89
N PHE A 88 -3.65 -1.71 6.06
CA PHE A 88 -3.88 -1.85 4.63
C PHE A 88 -5.11 -2.72 4.33
N GLY A 89 -5.28 -3.83 5.06
CA GLY A 89 -6.48 -4.66 4.98
C GLY A 89 -7.75 -3.91 5.37
N ALA A 90 -7.69 -3.13 6.45
CA ALA A 90 -8.82 -2.29 6.88
C ALA A 90 -9.22 -1.25 5.82
N LEU A 91 -8.23 -0.64 5.13
CA LEU A 91 -8.47 0.28 4.02
C LEU A 91 -9.16 -0.43 2.85
N ILE A 92 -8.71 -1.63 2.47
CA ILE A 92 -9.35 -2.43 1.41
C ILE A 92 -10.82 -2.69 1.74
N VAL A 93 -11.13 -3.13 2.96
CA VAL A 93 -12.50 -3.42 3.39
C VAL A 93 -13.37 -2.17 3.30
N THR A 94 -12.89 -1.02 3.82
CA THR A 94 -13.61 0.25 3.79
C THR A 94 -13.87 0.72 2.35
N GLN A 95 -12.85 0.71 1.51
CA GLN A 95 -12.98 1.17 0.12
C GLN A 95 -13.81 0.21 -0.75
N ASN A 96 -13.75 -1.09 -0.47
CA ASN A 96 -14.59 -2.05 -1.17
C ASN A 96 -16.07 -1.84 -0.86
N ALA A 97 -16.44 -1.54 0.39
CA ALA A 97 -17.81 -1.18 0.77
C ALA A 97 -18.30 0.05 -0.02
N VAL A 98 -17.47 1.12 -0.07
CA VAL A 98 -17.78 2.31 -0.89
C VAL A 98 -17.91 1.94 -2.37
N SER A 99 -17.03 1.10 -2.90
CA SER A 99 -17.08 0.65 -4.30
C SER A 99 -18.34 -0.13 -4.64
N ASN A 100 -18.92 -0.83 -3.68
CA ASN A 100 -20.15 -1.61 -3.86
C ASN A 100 -21.43 -0.80 -3.56
N GLY A 101 -21.31 0.43 -3.03
CA GLY A 101 -22.45 1.18 -2.52
C GLY A 101 -23.07 0.55 -1.26
N GLU A 102 -22.28 -0.27 -0.55
CA GLU A 102 -22.68 -0.92 0.71
C GLU A 102 -22.53 0.05 1.89
N PRO A 103 -23.25 -0.19 3.01
CA PRO A 103 -23.03 0.58 4.23
C PRO A 103 -21.56 0.50 4.65
N GLU A 104 -20.95 1.67 4.83
CA GLU A 104 -19.55 1.76 5.19
C GLU A 104 -19.32 1.21 6.60
N PRO A 105 -18.35 0.32 6.81
CA PRO A 105 -18.02 -0.20 8.13
C PRO A 105 -17.48 0.91 9.01
N LEU A 106 -17.74 0.85 10.32
CA LEU A 106 -17.07 1.69 11.30
C LEU A 106 -15.56 1.38 11.28
N VAL A 107 -14.73 2.38 11.57
CA VAL A 107 -13.27 2.22 11.60
C VAL A 107 -12.84 1.03 12.44
N ILE A 108 -13.45 0.86 13.63
CA ILE A 108 -13.15 -0.26 14.53
C ILE A 108 -13.50 -1.63 13.91
N GLN A 109 -14.58 -1.70 13.13
CA GLN A 109 -14.98 -2.93 12.44
C GLN A 109 -14.00 -3.26 11.31
N ALA A 110 -13.61 -2.25 10.52
CA ALA A 110 -12.63 -2.42 9.45
C ALA A 110 -11.26 -2.87 10.02
N LEU A 111 -10.81 -2.25 11.12
CA LEU A 111 -9.61 -2.67 11.85
C LEU A 111 -9.74 -4.11 12.37
N GLY A 112 -10.89 -4.46 12.94
CA GLY A 112 -11.17 -5.82 13.40
C GLY A 112 -10.96 -6.85 12.29
N VAL A 113 -11.46 -6.59 11.08
CA VAL A 113 -11.24 -7.48 9.92
C VAL A 113 -9.76 -7.51 9.51
N GLY A 114 -9.09 -6.34 9.47
CA GLY A 114 -7.67 -6.24 9.17
C GLY A 114 -6.82 -7.10 10.08
N PHE A 115 -7.03 -6.99 11.39
CA PHE A 115 -6.31 -7.77 12.40
C PHE A 115 -6.72 -9.25 12.44
N ALA A 116 -8.00 -9.57 12.27
CA ALA A 116 -8.47 -10.96 12.26
C ALA A 116 -7.84 -11.79 11.12
N ARG A 117 -7.54 -11.14 9.99
CA ARG A 117 -6.94 -11.80 8.82
C ARG A 117 -5.41 -11.64 8.74
N LEU A 118 -4.80 -10.99 9.74
CA LEU A 118 -3.38 -10.64 9.73
C LEU A 118 -2.47 -11.85 9.53
N GLY A 119 -2.73 -12.96 10.22
CA GLY A 119 -1.91 -14.18 10.08
C GLY A 119 -1.89 -14.70 8.65
N ARG A 120 -3.07 -14.75 7.99
CA ARG A 120 -3.18 -15.15 6.57
C ARG A 120 -2.47 -14.15 5.66
N CYS A 121 -2.58 -12.85 5.98
CA CYS A 121 -1.95 -11.77 5.22
C CYS A 121 -0.42 -11.85 5.30
N VAL A 122 0.15 -12.07 6.46
CA VAL A 122 1.60 -12.24 6.65
C VAL A 122 2.11 -13.46 5.88
N ILE A 123 1.42 -14.60 5.95
CA ILE A 123 1.80 -15.80 5.21
C ILE A 123 1.79 -15.53 3.70
N ALA A 124 0.72 -14.91 3.16
CA ALA A 124 0.63 -14.58 1.74
C ALA A 124 1.71 -13.58 1.32
N ALA A 125 1.99 -12.56 2.15
CA ALA A 125 3.03 -11.58 1.90
C ALA A 125 4.42 -12.22 1.85
N VAL A 126 4.74 -13.11 2.79
CA VAL A 126 6.03 -13.82 2.82
C VAL A 126 6.17 -14.72 1.60
N ILE A 127 5.15 -15.51 1.27
CA ILE A 127 5.18 -16.39 0.08
C ILE A 127 5.35 -15.55 -1.19
N SER A 128 4.58 -14.48 -1.36
CA SER A 128 4.68 -13.61 -2.54
C SER A 128 6.05 -12.95 -2.63
N MET A 129 6.60 -12.48 -1.51
CA MET A 129 7.93 -11.89 -1.43
C MET A 129 9.02 -12.89 -1.86
N VAL A 130 8.99 -14.11 -1.32
CA VAL A 130 9.96 -15.16 -1.69
C VAL A 130 9.86 -15.50 -3.18
N LEU A 131 8.65 -15.67 -3.72
CA LEU A 131 8.44 -15.95 -5.14
C LEU A 131 8.97 -14.83 -6.03
N ILE A 132 8.72 -13.57 -5.66
CA ILE A 132 9.21 -12.40 -6.40
C ILE A 132 10.73 -12.32 -6.31
N LEU A 133 11.33 -12.49 -5.14
CA LEU A 133 12.79 -12.46 -4.96
C LEU A 133 13.48 -13.54 -5.78
N VAL A 134 12.98 -14.78 -5.74
CA VAL A 134 13.50 -15.88 -6.58
C VAL A 134 13.32 -15.54 -8.06
N GLY A 135 12.18 -14.98 -8.44
CA GLY A 135 11.94 -14.52 -9.82
C GLY A 135 12.89 -13.41 -10.26
N CYS A 136 13.25 -12.50 -9.36
CA CYS A 136 14.17 -11.38 -9.64
C CYS A 136 15.60 -11.82 -9.94
N LEU A 137 16.02 -13.04 -9.58
CA LEU A 137 17.30 -13.61 -10.01
C LEU A 137 17.41 -13.70 -11.55
N LEU A 138 16.27 -13.83 -12.23
CA LEU A 138 16.18 -13.88 -13.69
C LEU A 138 15.56 -12.60 -14.29
N ILE A 139 15.38 -11.53 -13.52
CA ILE A 139 14.77 -10.23 -13.85
C ILE A 139 13.35 -10.36 -14.44
N VAL A 140 13.21 -10.97 -15.63
CA VAL A 140 11.92 -11.09 -16.35
C VAL A 140 10.87 -11.85 -15.55
N PRO A 141 11.13 -13.05 -14.98
CA PRO A 141 10.18 -13.71 -14.10
C PRO A 141 9.81 -12.91 -12.86
N GLY A 142 10.73 -12.13 -12.27
CA GLY A 142 10.45 -11.28 -11.13
C GLY A 142 9.43 -10.19 -11.45
N ILE A 143 9.61 -9.49 -12.58
CA ILE A 143 8.66 -8.48 -13.06
C ILE A 143 7.30 -9.13 -13.37
N TYR A 144 7.29 -10.30 -13.99
CA TYR A 144 6.06 -11.03 -14.28
C TYR A 144 5.32 -11.44 -13.00
N LEU A 145 6.03 -12.00 -12.02
CA LEU A 145 5.46 -12.44 -10.74
C LEU A 145 4.94 -11.27 -9.91
N SER A 146 5.66 -10.14 -9.88
CA SER A 146 5.21 -8.95 -9.16
C SER A 146 3.86 -8.44 -9.69
N GLY A 147 3.69 -8.42 -11.01
CA GLY A 147 2.43 -8.04 -11.63
C GLY A 147 1.32 -9.06 -11.34
N ILE A 148 1.57 -10.36 -11.55
CA ILE A 148 0.52 -11.40 -11.47
C ILE A 148 0.06 -11.67 -10.03
N LEU A 149 0.91 -11.41 -9.05
CA LEU A 149 0.60 -11.56 -7.62
C LEU A 149 0.06 -10.27 -6.99
N SER A 150 -0.01 -9.15 -7.69
CA SER A 150 -0.30 -7.84 -7.09
C SER A 150 -1.69 -7.73 -6.45
N LEU A 151 -2.69 -8.47 -6.90
CA LEU A 151 -4.07 -8.38 -6.41
C LEU A 151 -4.43 -9.40 -5.31
N TRP A 152 -3.44 -10.14 -4.74
CA TRP A 152 -3.73 -11.09 -3.66
C TRP A 152 -4.39 -10.43 -2.43
N PRO A 153 -4.07 -9.16 -2.04
CA PRO A 153 -4.75 -8.56 -0.90
C PRO A 153 -6.25 -8.34 -1.17
N ILE A 154 -6.60 -8.00 -2.41
CA ILE A 154 -8.02 -7.85 -2.79
C ILE A 154 -8.74 -9.18 -2.68
N ALA A 155 -8.18 -10.27 -3.22
CA ALA A 155 -8.79 -11.61 -3.09
C ALA A 155 -8.94 -12.05 -1.63
N MET A 156 -7.99 -11.70 -0.77
CA MET A 156 -8.02 -12.04 0.65
C MET A 156 -9.09 -11.25 1.42
N TYR A 157 -9.13 -9.94 1.24
CA TYR A 157 -9.99 -9.07 2.05
C TYR A 157 -11.40 -8.89 1.46
N VAL A 158 -11.57 -9.04 0.16
CA VAL A 158 -12.87 -8.92 -0.52
C VAL A 158 -13.53 -10.29 -0.70
N ASP A 159 -12.78 -11.27 -1.22
CA ASP A 159 -13.32 -12.59 -1.54
C ASP A 159 -13.09 -13.63 -0.40
N ASP A 160 -12.60 -13.20 0.77
CA ASP A 160 -12.26 -14.00 1.98
C ASP A 160 -11.38 -15.23 1.71
N ALA A 161 -10.48 -15.12 0.74
CA ALA A 161 -9.60 -16.20 0.36
C ALA A 161 -8.54 -16.50 1.44
N GLY A 162 -8.15 -17.76 1.57
CA GLY A 162 -6.99 -18.16 2.38
C GLY A 162 -5.68 -17.63 1.80
N ALA A 163 -4.57 -17.78 2.53
CA ALA A 163 -3.26 -17.24 2.13
C ALA A 163 -2.82 -17.70 0.73
N ILE A 164 -2.75 -19.02 0.50
CA ILE A 164 -2.36 -19.58 -0.81
C ILE A 164 -3.45 -19.34 -1.86
N GLN A 165 -4.71 -19.47 -1.46
CA GLN A 165 -5.85 -19.26 -2.36
C GLN A 165 -5.93 -17.84 -2.89
N SER A 166 -5.53 -16.83 -2.09
CA SER A 166 -5.48 -15.42 -2.51
C SER A 166 -4.42 -15.16 -3.59
N LEU A 167 -3.27 -15.82 -3.50
CA LEU A 167 -2.22 -15.77 -4.52
C LEU A 167 -2.69 -16.39 -5.84
N ASP A 168 -3.33 -17.56 -5.77
CA ASP A 168 -3.89 -18.22 -6.94
C ASP A 168 -5.07 -17.44 -7.54
N ALA A 169 -5.91 -16.82 -6.70
CA ALA A 169 -6.98 -15.92 -7.15
C ALA A 169 -6.42 -14.69 -7.87
N SER A 170 -5.38 -14.05 -7.33
CA SER A 170 -4.68 -12.94 -8.00
C SER A 170 -4.20 -13.35 -9.39
N ARG A 171 -3.53 -14.51 -9.48
CA ARG A 171 -3.07 -15.07 -10.74
C ARG A 171 -4.22 -15.29 -11.73
N ARG A 172 -5.35 -15.85 -11.28
CA ARG A 172 -6.53 -16.05 -12.13
C ARG A 172 -7.15 -14.75 -12.61
N ILE A 173 -7.26 -13.75 -11.72
CA ILE A 173 -7.80 -12.42 -12.05
C ILE A 173 -6.94 -11.76 -13.13
N ILE A 174 -5.62 -11.76 -13.00
CA ILE A 174 -4.71 -11.01 -13.90
C ILE A 174 -4.43 -11.77 -15.20
N ARG A 175 -4.63 -13.10 -15.22
CA ARG A 175 -4.34 -13.92 -16.40
C ARG A 175 -5.04 -13.38 -17.66
N GLY A 176 -4.25 -13.19 -18.72
CA GLY A 176 -4.71 -12.61 -19.99
C GLY A 176 -4.75 -11.08 -20.03
N ASN A 177 -4.63 -10.39 -18.89
CA ASN A 177 -4.64 -8.93 -18.80
C ASN A 177 -3.38 -8.37 -18.10
N TRP A 178 -2.28 -9.13 -18.09
CA TRP A 178 -1.08 -8.79 -17.32
C TRP A 178 -0.50 -7.41 -17.67
N TRP A 179 -0.34 -7.11 -18.97
CA TRP A 179 0.16 -5.80 -19.40
C TRP A 179 -0.71 -4.65 -18.93
N HIS A 180 -2.02 -4.80 -19.07
CA HIS A 180 -2.96 -3.78 -18.61
C HIS A 180 -2.88 -3.59 -17.09
N ALA A 181 -2.91 -4.67 -16.32
CA ALA A 181 -2.84 -4.64 -14.87
C ALA A 181 -1.52 -4.03 -14.38
N SER A 182 -0.40 -4.48 -14.92
CA SER A 182 0.93 -3.97 -14.57
C SER A 182 1.09 -2.48 -14.91
N THR A 183 0.56 -2.03 -16.06
CA THR A 183 0.59 -0.61 -16.44
C THR A 183 -0.24 0.26 -15.51
N VAL A 184 -1.47 -0.17 -15.14
CA VAL A 184 -2.31 0.57 -14.19
C VAL A 184 -1.61 0.72 -12.84
N LEU A 185 -1.05 -0.37 -12.31
CA LEU A 185 -0.33 -0.34 -11.03
C LEU A 185 0.95 0.49 -11.11
N ALA A 186 1.71 0.38 -12.21
CA ALA A 186 2.90 1.20 -12.41
C ALA A 186 2.56 2.69 -12.44
N VAL A 187 1.50 3.10 -13.14
CA VAL A 187 1.03 4.49 -13.15
C VAL A 187 0.60 4.94 -11.76
N ALA A 188 -0.17 4.11 -11.03
CA ALA A 188 -0.56 4.43 -9.66
C ALA A 188 0.65 4.59 -8.73
N MET A 189 1.65 3.72 -8.86
CA MET A 189 2.91 3.82 -8.09
C MET A 189 3.72 5.06 -8.47
N LEU A 190 3.77 5.43 -9.76
CA LEU A 190 4.46 6.65 -10.22
C LEU A 190 3.79 7.91 -9.67
N ILE A 191 2.45 7.95 -9.61
CA ILE A 191 1.71 9.06 -8.98
C ILE A 191 2.04 9.14 -7.48
N ALA A 192 2.04 8.00 -6.78
CA ALA A 192 2.41 7.94 -5.36
C ALA A 192 3.86 8.39 -5.13
N LEU A 193 4.78 7.94 -5.98
CA LEU A 193 6.19 8.33 -5.95
C LEU A 193 6.36 9.85 -6.16
N ALA A 194 5.72 10.40 -7.19
CA ALA A 194 5.77 11.84 -7.47
C ALA A 194 5.24 12.67 -6.29
N PHE A 195 4.14 12.23 -5.66
CA PHE A 195 3.61 12.86 -4.45
C PHE A 195 4.59 12.75 -3.27
N SER A 196 5.20 11.58 -3.07
CA SER A 196 6.21 11.37 -2.01
C SER A 196 7.45 12.24 -2.22
N MET A 197 7.92 12.35 -3.47
CA MET A 197 9.07 13.21 -3.81
C MET A 197 8.73 14.70 -3.58
N PHE A 198 7.53 15.12 -3.93
CA PHE A 198 7.06 16.49 -3.67
C PHE A 198 7.00 16.78 -2.16
N ALA A 199 6.41 15.88 -1.38
CA ALA A 199 6.36 16.01 0.08
C ALA A 199 7.77 16.05 0.70
N GLY A 200 8.68 15.18 0.24
CA GLY A 200 10.08 15.18 0.65
C GLY A 200 10.83 16.46 0.28
N PHE A 201 10.57 17.00 -0.91
CA PHE A 201 11.13 18.29 -1.34
C PHE A 201 10.66 19.43 -0.42
N VAL A 202 9.35 19.52 -0.14
CA VAL A 202 8.79 20.53 0.77
C VAL A 202 9.39 20.38 2.16
N ALA A 203 9.50 19.15 2.68
CA ALA A 203 10.13 18.87 3.98
C ALA A 203 11.60 19.32 4.00
N GLY A 204 12.35 19.05 2.93
CA GLY A 204 13.75 19.45 2.78
C GLY A 204 13.93 20.98 2.75
N VAL A 205 13.08 21.69 2.02
CA VAL A 205 13.08 23.17 1.99
C VAL A 205 12.79 23.74 3.37
N ILE A 206 11.80 23.21 4.08
CA ILE A 206 11.47 23.66 5.43
C ILE A 206 12.64 23.40 6.38
N GLN A 207 13.27 22.25 6.31
CA GLN A 207 14.45 21.92 7.12
C GLN A 207 15.62 22.88 6.85
N LEU A 208 15.83 23.26 5.59
CA LEU A 208 16.86 24.21 5.20
C LEU A 208 16.62 25.61 5.80
N VAL A 209 15.35 26.06 5.79
CA VAL A 209 14.96 27.39 6.30
C VAL A 209 14.92 27.42 7.83
N SER A 210 14.41 26.36 8.46
CA SER A 210 14.25 26.27 9.93
C SER A 210 15.53 25.87 10.65
N GLY A 211 16.54 25.40 9.92
CA GLY A 211 17.76 24.83 10.47
C GLY A 211 17.56 23.41 10.99
N ALA A 212 18.68 22.78 11.41
CA ALA A 212 18.70 21.40 11.93
C ALA A 212 18.21 21.25 13.39
N GLY A 213 17.58 22.28 13.93
CA GLY A 213 17.05 22.28 15.30
C GLY A 213 15.79 21.42 15.46
N ALA A 214 15.35 21.22 16.71
CA ALA A 214 14.19 20.39 17.04
C ALA A 214 12.91 20.84 16.30
N ALA A 215 12.70 22.14 16.12
CA ALA A 215 11.55 22.69 15.41
C ALA A 215 11.53 22.27 13.92
N GLY A 216 12.67 22.34 13.24
CA GLY A 216 12.79 21.91 11.84
C GLY A 216 12.54 20.40 11.68
N GLN A 217 13.11 19.59 12.57
CA GLN A 217 12.87 18.15 12.58
C GLN A 217 11.40 17.78 12.81
N SER A 218 10.74 18.45 13.76
CA SER A 218 9.31 18.23 14.02
C SER A 218 8.44 18.57 12.80
N MET A 219 8.75 19.66 12.08
CA MET A 219 8.04 20.02 10.86
C MET A 219 8.19 18.98 9.75
N VAL A 220 9.40 18.45 9.55
CA VAL A 220 9.66 17.36 8.58
C VAL A 220 8.81 16.12 8.91
N GLN A 221 8.76 15.74 10.19
CA GLN A 221 7.95 14.60 10.63
C GLN A 221 6.45 14.83 10.42
N ILE A 222 5.94 16.02 10.70
CA ILE A 222 4.53 16.37 10.47
C ILE A 222 4.20 16.28 8.97
N ILE A 223 5.07 16.77 8.10
CA ILE A 223 4.87 16.69 6.64
C ILE A 223 4.89 15.23 6.18
N GLY A 224 5.84 14.43 6.64
CA GLY A 224 5.92 13.01 6.35
C GLY A 224 4.68 12.25 6.82
N ALA A 225 4.22 12.51 8.05
CA ALA A 225 3.01 11.93 8.60
C ALA A 225 1.77 12.33 7.78
N ALA A 226 1.63 13.62 7.44
CA ALA A 226 0.55 14.09 6.58
C ALA A 226 0.58 13.42 5.21
N ALA A 227 1.74 13.31 4.58
CA ALA A 227 1.90 12.61 3.30
C ALA A 227 1.45 11.14 3.40
N ASN A 228 1.79 10.44 4.47
CA ASN A 228 1.37 9.06 4.69
C ASN A 228 -0.15 8.91 4.83
N VAL A 229 -0.85 9.85 5.49
CA VAL A 229 -2.32 9.85 5.58
C VAL A 229 -2.96 9.88 4.21
N PHE A 230 -2.39 10.63 3.26
CA PHE A 230 -2.89 10.72 1.89
C PHE A 230 -2.47 9.53 1.03
N LEU A 231 -1.24 9.03 1.16
CA LEU A 231 -0.70 7.99 0.31
C LEU A 231 -1.25 6.59 0.66
N LEU A 232 -1.43 6.30 1.94
CA LEU A 232 -1.80 4.96 2.40
C LEU A 232 -3.12 4.45 1.77
N PRO A 233 -4.20 5.24 1.64
CA PRO A 233 -5.44 4.78 1.00
C PRO A 233 -5.39 4.77 -0.53
N MET A 234 -4.37 5.34 -1.16
CA MET A 234 -4.33 5.49 -2.62
C MET A 234 -4.11 4.15 -3.34
N LEU A 235 -3.18 3.33 -2.86
CA LEU A 235 -2.87 2.05 -3.48
C LEU A 235 -4.04 1.05 -3.41
N PRO A 236 -4.73 0.85 -2.27
CA PRO A 236 -5.92 0.02 -2.22
C PRO A 236 -7.02 0.46 -3.19
N ALA A 237 -7.25 1.78 -3.34
CA ALA A 237 -8.23 2.30 -4.31
C ALA A 237 -7.87 1.91 -5.75
N ALA A 238 -6.60 2.04 -6.13
CA ALA A 238 -6.13 1.63 -7.45
C ALA A 238 -6.28 0.11 -7.67
N MET A 239 -5.96 -0.69 -6.65
CA MET A 239 -6.10 -2.16 -6.71
C MET A 239 -7.55 -2.59 -6.84
N ILE A 240 -8.49 -1.95 -6.12
CA ILE A 240 -9.93 -2.24 -6.22
C ILE A 240 -10.47 -1.84 -7.59
N ALA A 241 -10.14 -0.64 -8.09
CA ALA A 241 -10.56 -0.19 -9.41
C ALA A 241 -10.04 -1.13 -10.51
N LEU A 242 -8.76 -1.53 -10.43
CA LEU A 242 -8.16 -2.50 -11.34
C LEU A 242 -8.84 -3.86 -11.26
N ALA A 243 -9.07 -4.40 -10.06
CA ALA A 243 -9.73 -5.69 -9.89
C ALA A 243 -11.14 -5.69 -10.49
N ASN A 244 -11.88 -4.60 -10.33
CA ASN A 244 -13.20 -4.43 -10.93
C ASN A 244 -13.13 -4.42 -12.46
N ASP A 245 -12.18 -3.68 -13.06
CA ASP A 245 -12.01 -3.61 -14.52
C ASP A 245 -11.60 -4.98 -15.10
N VAL A 246 -10.63 -5.66 -14.51
CA VAL A 246 -10.14 -6.94 -15.01
C VAL A 246 -11.19 -8.04 -14.86
N LYS A 247 -11.96 -8.07 -13.75
CA LYS A 247 -13.10 -8.99 -13.58
C LYS A 247 -14.16 -8.77 -14.67
N GLN A 248 -14.41 -7.53 -15.10
CA GLN A 248 -15.31 -7.22 -16.21
C GLN A 248 -14.78 -7.70 -17.56
N ARG A 249 -13.49 -7.48 -17.85
CA ARG A 249 -12.84 -7.99 -19.08
C ARG A 249 -13.01 -9.48 -19.21
N GLN A 250 -12.81 -10.21 -18.11
CA GLN A 250 -12.95 -11.67 -18.10
C GLN A 250 -14.40 -12.12 -18.35
N ARG A 251 -15.39 -11.43 -17.75
CA ARG A 251 -16.82 -11.74 -18.00
C ARG A 251 -17.19 -11.58 -19.46
N LEU A 252 -16.73 -10.51 -20.11
CA LEU A 252 -17.03 -10.28 -21.53
C LEU A 252 -16.26 -11.23 -22.46
N ALA A 253 -15.04 -11.66 -22.09
CA ALA A 253 -14.29 -12.65 -22.86
C ALA A 253 -14.87 -14.08 -22.76
N GLY A 254 -15.53 -14.42 -21.66
CA GLY A 254 -16.20 -15.70 -21.43
C GLY A 254 -17.67 -15.75 -21.86
N ALA A 255 -18.28 -14.63 -22.26
CA ALA A 255 -19.62 -14.62 -22.78
C ALA A 255 -19.63 -15.26 -24.19
N PRO A 256 -20.53 -16.24 -24.49
CA PRO A 256 -20.66 -16.77 -25.84
C PRO A 256 -21.06 -15.62 -26.78
N ARG A 257 -20.33 -15.50 -27.90
CA ARG A 257 -20.65 -14.57 -29.00
C ARG A 257 -21.86 -15.02 -29.74
#